data_ed5f206c8858c9f8de2744cef09a0278
#
_entry.id   ed5f206c8858c9f8de2744cef09a0278
#
_cell.length_a   1.000
_cell.length_b   1.000
_cell.length_c   1.000
_cell.angle_alpha   90.00
_cell.angle_beta   90.00
_cell.angle_gamma   90.00
#
_symmetry.space_group_name_H-M   'P 1'
#
loop_
_entity.id
_entity.type
_entity.pdbx_description
1 polymer ?
#
loop_
_entity_poly.entity_id
_entity_poly.type
_entity_poly.pdbx_seq_one_letter_code
_entity_poly.pdbx_strand_id
1 'polypeptide(L)'
;MANDLFNSFMSGPDEKGRFGKFGGRFVSETLMPLILELEECYEHAKTDDGFWAEMDDLWTHYVGRPSPLYHAARMTEHFGGAKIYLKRDELNHTGAHKINNVLGQILLARRMGKTRIIAETGAGQHGVATATVCAKFGLKCVVYMGAHDVERQAPNVFRMRLLGAEVVPVTSGRGTLKDAMNEALRDWVTNVADTFYCIGTVAGPHPYPAMVRDFQSVIGKEVRWQLAAQEGEGRLPDTVIAAIGGGSNAMGLFYPFLDDKSVDIIGVEAGGHGVDDRMEHCASLTGGRPGVLHGNRTYLLQDDDGQILEGHSISAGLDYPGIGPEHSWLNDTGRARYVSITDAEALEAFQLSCALEGIIPALEPAHALAHVAKIAPDLPADHIIVMNMCGRGDKDIYTVARHLGFDMEGAPEGR
;
A
#
# COMPACT_ATOMS: atom_id res chain seq x y z
N MET A 1 -19.63 26.61 11.93
CA MET A 1 -19.19 25.29 11.45
C MET A 1 -19.93 25.05 10.15
N ALA A 2 -19.28 25.29 9.01
CA ALA A 2 -19.86 25.01 7.71
C ALA A 2 -19.98 23.49 7.59
N ASN A 3 -21.20 22.98 7.48
CA ASN A 3 -21.44 21.65 6.99
C ASN A 3 -20.96 21.64 5.53
N ASP A 4 -19.73 21.22 5.29
CA ASP A 4 -19.30 20.80 3.96
C ASP A 4 -20.14 19.57 3.60
N LEU A 5 -21.23 19.82 2.90
CA LEU A 5 -22.03 18.80 2.27
C LEU A 5 -21.20 18.20 1.14
N PHE A 6 -20.47 17.14 1.44
CA PHE A 6 -19.82 16.35 0.40
C PHE A 6 -20.88 15.75 -0.49
N ASN A 7 -20.87 16.11 -1.76
CA ASN A 7 -21.74 15.48 -2.75
C ASN A 7 -21.33 14.04 -3.05
N SER A 8 -20.02 13.71 -2.85
CA SER A 8 -19.44 12.41 -3.13
C SER A 8 -18.11 12.25 -2.38
N PHE A 9 -17.84 11.07 -1.81
CA PHE A 9 -16.53 10.71 -1.26
C PHE A 9 -15.45 10.56 -2.34
N MET A 10 -15.82 10.44 -3.61
CA MET A 10 -14.90 10.34 -4.74
C MET A 10 -14.55 11.71 -5.35
N SER A 11 -15.08 12.82 -4.83
CA SER A 11 -14.84 14.16 -5.37
C SER A 11 -13.51 14.80 -4.96
N GLY A 12 -12.78 14.21 -4.01
CA GLY A 12 -11.49 14.73 -3.55
C GLY A 12 -10.30 14.30 -4.42
N PRO A 13 -9.14 14.96 -4.29
CA PRO A 13 -8.89 16.12 -3.44
C PRO A 13 -9.39 17.45 -4.04
N ASP A 14 -9.40 18.52 -3.22
CA ASP A 14 -9.65 19.88 -3.69
C ASP A 14 -8.46 20.44 -4.52
N GLU A 15 -8.60 21.65 -5.09
CA GLU A 15 -7.57 22.33 -5.88
C GLU A 15 -6.24 22.56 -5.13
N LYS A 16 -6.25 22.48 -3.80
CA LYS A 16 -5.06 22.58 -2.96
C LYS A 16 -4.47 21.20 -2.62
N GLY A 17 -5.02 20.15 -3.21
CA GLY A 17 -4.61 18.78 -2.96
C GLY A 17 -5.02 18.24 -1.60
N ARG A 18 -6.19 18.68 -1.06
CA ARG A 18 -6.65 18.32 0.28
C ARG A 18 -7.88 17.45 0.25
N PHE A 19 -7.93 16.51 1.17
CA PHE A 19 -9.09 15.74 1.60
C PHE A 19 -9.53 16.31 2.96
N GLY A 20 -10.47 17.27 2.96
CA GLY A 20 -10.80 18.06 4.14
C GLY A 20 -9.58 18.82 4.69
N LYS A 21 -9.13 18.49 5.92
CA LYS A 21 -7.94 19.10 6.55
C LYS A 21 -6.62 18.38 6.25
N PHE A 22 -6.65 17.24 5.57
CA PHE A 22 -5.50 16.39 5.27
C PHE A 22 -5.00 16.57 3.85
N GLY A 23 -3.79 16.09 3.54
CA GLY A 23 -3.14 16.26 2.23
C GLY A 23 -2.35 17.54 2.10
N GLY A 24 -2.35 18.16 0.93
CA GLY A 24 -1.64 19.39 0.61
C GLY A 24 -0.22 19.15 0.07
N ARG A 25 0.58 20.24 -0.03
CA ARG A 25 1.95 20.23 -0.58
C ARG A 25 2.89 20.90 0.43
N PHE A 26 3.47 20.10 1.32
CA PHE A 26 4.43 20.57 2.34
C PHE A 26 5.84 20.17 1.92
N VAL A 27 6.33 20.83 0.89
CA VAL A 27 7.66 20.57 0.29
C VAL A 27 8.49 21.84 0.24
N SER A 28 9.82 21.69 0.02
CA SER A 28 10.71 22.83 -0.20
C SER A 28 10.37 23.55 -1.50
N GLU A 29 10.70 24.84 -1.58
CA GLU A 29 10.45 25.68 -2.76
C GLU A 29 11.09 25.11 -4.03
N THR A 30 12.24 24.46 -3.91
CA THR A 30 12.96 23.82 -5.03
C THR A 30 12.18 22.68 -5.68
N LEU A 31 11.31 21.98 -4.94
CA LEU A 31 10.48 20.91 -5.49
C LEU A 31 9.15 21.41 -6.08
N MET A 32 8.69 22.60 -5.70
CA MET A 32 7.37 23.06 -6.09
C MET A 32 7.15 23.11 -7.60
N PRO A 33 8.08 23.62 -8.44
CA PRO A 33 7.91 23.62 -9.89
C PRO A 33 7.72 22.22 -10.46
N LEU A 34 8.49 21.23 -9.97
CA LEU A 34 8.38 19.84 -10.42
C LEU A 34 7.08 19.19 -9.96
N ILE A 35 6.60 19.50 -8.76
CA ILE A 35 5.30 19.02 -8.26
C ILE A 35 4.16 19.55 -9.12
N LEU A 36 4.20 20.81 -9.53
CA LEU A 36 3.20 21.41 -10.41
C LEU A 36 3.28 20.85 -11.84
N GLU A 37 4.47 20.62 -12.37
CA GLU A 37 4.69 19.93 -13.64
C GLU A 37 4.11 18.51 -13.61
N LEU A 38 4.33 17.77 -12.52
CA LEU A 38 3.76 16.43 -12.32
C LEU A 38 2.23 16.47 -12.26
N GLU A 39 1.66 17.41 -11.52
CA GLU A 39 0.21 17.59 -11.42
C GLU A 39 -0.40 17.86 -12.80
N GLU A 40 0.17 18.77 -13.58
CA GLU A 40 -0.30 19.06 -14.94
C GLU A 40 -0.22 17.83 -15.84
N CYS A 41 0.91 17.12 -15.82
CA CYS A 41 1.09 15.90 -16.59
C CYS A 41 0.08 14.81 -16.19
N TYR A 42 -0.18 14.65 -14.90
CA TYR A 42 -1.16 13.69 -14.39
C TYR A 42 -2.60 14.07 -14.75
N GLU A 43 -2.98 15.36 -14.63
CA GLU A 43 -4.32 15.82 -15.02
C GLU A 43 -4.58 15.60 -16.52
N HIS A 44 -3.58 15.83 -17.38
CA HIS A 44 -3.67 15.49 -18.79
C HIS A 44 -3.82 13.98 -19.02
N ALA A 45 -3.02 13.16 -18.30
CA ALA A 45 -3.07 11.71 -18.45
C ALA A 45 -4.43 11.11 -18.04
N LYS A 46 -5.15 11.71 -17.10
CA LYS A 46 -6.49 11.25 -16.68
C LYS A 46 -7.50 11.21 -17.85
N THR A 47 -7.37 12.08 -18.82
CA THR A 47 -8.26 12.21 -19.97
C THR A 47 -7.62 11.77 -21.31
N ASP A 48 -6.40 11.24 -21.27
CA ASP A 48 -5.67 10.79 -22.48
C ASP A 48 -5.95 9.30 -22.72
N ASP A 49 -6.80 9.02 -23.70
CA ASP A 49 -7.13 7.65 -24.13
C ASP A 49 -5.88 6.83 -24.50
N GLY A 50 -4.85 7.49 -25.07
CA GLY A 50 -3.58 6.84 -25.40
C GLY A 50 -2.78 6.40 -24.18
N PHE A 51 -2.83 7.21 -23.11
CA PHE A 51 -2.21 6.82 -21.83
C PHE A 51 -2.88 5.58 -21.24
N TRP A 52 -4.20 5.58 -21.19
CA TRP A 52 -4.95 4.47 -20.61
C TRP A 52 -4.90 3.22 -21.46
N ALA A 53 -4.86 3.34 -22.79
CA ALA A 53 -4.65 2.20 -23.68
C ALA A 53 -3.25 1.55 -23.45
N GLU A 54 -2.19 2.36 -23.27
CA GLU A 54 -0.85 1.86 -22.90
C GLU A 54 -0.85 1.21 -21.50
N MET A 55 -1.56 1.79 -20.53
CA MET A 55 -1.74 1.21 -19.20
C MET A 55 -2.46 -0.13 -19.25
N ASP A 56 -3.57 -0.23 -19.98
CA ASP A 56 -4.39 -1.45 -20.08
C ASP A 56 -3.61 -2.57 -20.78
N ASP A 57 -2.84 -2.25 -21.84
CA ASP A 57 -1.95 -3.21 -22.50
C ASP A 57 -0.90 -3.76 -21.51
N LEU A 58 -0.25 -2.88 -20.75
CA LEU A 58 0.74 -3.27 -19.75
C LEU A 58 0.12 -4.05 -18.60
N TRP A 59 -1.04 -3.65 -18.10
CA TRP A 59 -1.75 -4.39 -17.07
C TRP A 59 -2.12 -5.80 -17.55
N THR A 60 -2.62 -5.93 -18.78
CA THR A 60 -3.05 -7.20 -19.34
C THR A 60 -1.87 -8.11 -19.68
N HIS A 61 -0.92 -7.61 -20.49
CA HIS A 61 0.09 -8.46 -21.11
C HIS A 61 1.42 -8.51 -20.35
N TYR A 62 1.67 -7.58 -19.42
CA TYR A 62 2.90 -7.54 -18.62
C TYR A 62 2.67 -7.84 -17.14
N VAL A 63 1.62 -7.31 -16.54
CA VAL A 63 1.27 -7.57 -15.14
C VAL A 63 0.50 -8.86 -14.96
N GLY A 64 -0.34 -9.21 -15.93
CA GLY A 64 -1.20 -10.40 -15.87
C GLY A 64 -2.57 -10.11 -15.22
N ARG A 65 -3.05 -8.86 -15.34
CA ARG A 65 -4.40 -8.49 -14.90
C ARG A 65 -5.47 -8.91 -15.94
N PRO A 66 -6.74 -9.11 -15.53
CA PRO A 66 -7.26 -8.93 -14.17
C PRO A 66 -6.77 -9.99 -13.18
N SER A 67 -6.39 -9.55 -11.95
CA SER A 67 -6.10 -10.50 -10.88
C SER A 67 -7.37 -11.27 -10.53
N PRO A 68 -7.31 -12.59 -10.22
CA PRO A 68 -8.50 -13.35 -9.87
C PRO A 68 -9.20 -12.81 -8.62
N LEU A 69 -10.53 -12.86 -8.61
CA LEU A 69 -11.35 -12.82 -7.39
C LEU A 69 -11.69 -14.26 -7.02
N TYR A 70 -11.10 -14.77 -5.95
CA TYR A 70 -11.15 -16.17 -5.56
C TYR A 70 -12.05 -16.38 -4.34
N HIS A 71 -13.07 -17.25 -4.47
CA HIS A 71 -13.87 -17.70 -3.33
C HIS A 71 -13.05 -18.67 -2.48
N ALA A 72 -12.65 -18.23 -1.28
CA ALA A 72 -11.90 -19.03 -0.32
C ALA A 72 -12.85 -19.98 0.43
N ALA A 73 -13.22 -21.05 -0.25
CA ALA A 73 -14.28 -21.95 0.20
C ALA A 73 -13.95 -22.66 1.52
N ARG A 74 -12.70 -23.09 1.71
CA ARG A 74 -12.28 -23.75 2.95
C ARG A 74 -12.16 -22.77 4.13
N MET A 75 -11.75 -21.53 3.89
CA MET A 75 -11.81 -20.49 4.91
C MET A 75 -13.25 -20.16 5.28
N THR A 76 -14.15 -20.03 4.29
CA THR A 76 -15.58 -19.79 4.50
C THR A 76 -16.19 -20.90 5.37
N GLU A 77 -15.90 -22.16 5.05
CA GLU A 77 -16.37 -23.30 5.85
C GLU A 77 -15.74 -23.32 7.25
N HIS A 78 -14.44 -23.05 7.36
CA HIS A 78 -13.69 -23.12 8.61
C HIS A 78 -14.14 -22.06 9.64
N PHE A 79 -14.30 -20.80 9.18
CA PHE A 79 -14.74 -19.73 10.06
C PHE A 79 -16.25 -19.76 10.30
N GLY A 80 -17.03 -20.24 9.32
CA GLY A 80 -18.48 -20.13 9.31
C GLY A 80 -18.94 -18.69 9.04
N GLY A 81 -20.26 -18.47 9.01
CA GLY A 81 -20.82 -17.13 8.75
C GLY A 81 -20.56 -16.65 7.32
N ALA A 82 -19.89 -15.49 7.16
CA ALA A 82 -19.74 -14.83 5.88
C ALA A 82 -18.94 -15.60 4.83
N LYS A 83 -19.31 -15.44 3.55
CA LYS A 83 -18.51 -15.85 2.39
C LYS A 83 -17.25 -15.00 2.27
N ILE A 84 -16.10 -15.64 2.08
CA ILE A 84 -14.80 -14.97 1.99
C ILE A 84 -14.28 -15.03 0.56
N TYR A 85 -14.04 -13.86 -0.02
CA TYR A 85 -13.40 -13.67 -1.31
C TYR A 85 -12.04 -13.01 -1.16
N LEU A 86 -11.03 -13.54 -1.84
CA LEU A 86 -9.69 -12.98 -1.89
C LEU A 86 -9.43 -12.37 -3.27
N LYS A 87 -9.15 -11.07 -3.31
CA LYS A 87 -8.63 -10.41 -4.51
C LYS A 87 -7.14 -10.70 -4.61
N ARG A 88 -6.74 -11.52 -5.58
CA ARG A 88 -5.45 -12.20 -5.67
C ARG A 88 -4.36 -11.34 -6.34
N ASP A 89 -4.06 -10.16 -5.79
CA ASP A 89 -3.02 -9.26 -6.33
C ASP A 89 -1.58 -9.76 -6.10
N GLU A 90 -1.39 -10.75 -5.23
CA GLU A 90 -0.12 -11.45 -5.06
C GLU A 90 0.29 -12.27 -6.29
N LEU A 91 -0.64 -12.54 -7.20
CA LEU A 91 -0.37 -13.24 -8.48
C LEU A 91 0.13 -12.30 -9.58
N ASN A 92 0.06 -11.00 -9.38
CA ASN A 92 0.58 -10.03 -10.33
C ASN A 92 2.09 -10.21 -10.55
N HIS A 93 2.57 -9.82 -11.72
CA HIS A 93 4.02 -9.71 -11.96
C HIS A 93 4.69 -8.91 -10.82
N THR A 94 5.82 -9.37 -10.35
CA THR A 94 6.52 -8.94 -9.12
C THR A 94 5.97 -9.48 -7.80
N GLY A 95 4.77 -10.06 -7.79
CA GLY A 95 4.20 -10.76 -6.63
C GLY A 95 3.46 -9.85 -5.64
N ALA A 96 2.99 -8.68 -6.07
CA ALA A 96 2.24 -7.73 -5.25
C ALA A 96 1.49 -6.68 -6.09
N HIS A 97 0.61 -5.90 -5.43
CA HIS A 97 -0.14 -4.79 -6.03
C HIS A 97 0.73 -3.61 -6.51
N LYS A 98 1.98 -3.48 -6.03
CA LYS A 98 2.82 -2.30 -6.27
C LYS A 98 3.06 -1.98 -7.75
N ILE A 99 3.14 -3.01 -8.59
CA ILE A 99 3.38 -2.88 -10.04
C ILE A 99 2.31 -2.02 -10.74
N ASN A 100 1.05 -2.05 -10.27
CA ASN A 100 -0.04 -1.29 -10.88
C ASN A 100 0.25 0.21 -10.88
N ASN A 101 0.64 0.73 -9.72
CA ASN A 101 0.96 2.12 -9.52
C ASN A 101 2.29 2.53 -10.19
N VAL A 102 3.32 1.68 -10.05
CA VAL A 102 4.66 1.98 -10.59
C VAL A 102 4.60 2.16 -12.11
N LEU A 103 3.84 1.36 -12.83
CA LEU A 103 3.65 1.53 -14.27
C LEU A 103 3.12 2.92 -14.61
N GLY A 104 2.04 3.36 -13.95
CA GLY A 104 1.46 4.68 -14.19
C GLY A 104 2.45 5.82 -13.91
N GLN A 105 3.16 5.76 -12.77
CA GLN A 105 4.16 6.76 -12.43
C GLN A 105 5.33 6.79 -13.42
N ILE A 106 5.84 5.64 -13.86
CA ILE A 106 6.95 5.58 -14.83
C ILE A 106 6.51 6.07 -16.22
N LEU A 107 5.28 5.79 -16.64
CA LEU A 107 4.74 6.36 -17.87
C LEU A 107 4.65 7.90 -17.82
N LEU A 108 4.23 8.47 -16.68
CA LEU A 108 4.24 9.92 -16.46
C LEU A 108 5.69 10.46 -16.48
N ALA A 109 6.62 9.82 -15.77
CA ALA A 109 8.02 10.21 -15.74
C ALA A 109 8.62 10.27 -17.16
N ARG A 110 8.32 9.28 -18.01
CA ARG A 110 8.76 9.27 -19.41
C ARG A 110 8.16 10.42 -20.22
N ARG A 111 6.88 10.74 -20.02
CA ARG A 111 6.21 11.88 -20.68
C ARG A 111 6.80 13.22 -20.23
N MET A 112 7.24 13.32 -18.97
CA MET A 112 7.97 14.48 -18.43
C MET A 112 9.46 14.51 -18.88
N GLY A 113 9.93 13.55 -19.68
CA GLY A 113 11.32 13.48 -20.14
C GLY A 113 12.34 13.12 -19.06
N LYS A 114 11.89 12.56 -17.92
CA LYS A 114 12.80 12.16 -16.84
C LYS A 114 13.53 10.86 -17.20
N THR A 115 14.83 10.82 -16.93
CA THR A 115 15.71 9.71 -17.32
C THR A 115 16.22 8.88 -16.14
N ARG A 116 16.05 9.41 -14.93
CA ARG A 116 16.44 8.78 -13.67
C ARG A 116 15.21 8.64 -12.77
N ILE A 117 15.04 7.46 -12.22
CA ILE A 117 13.95 7.15 -11.29
C ILE A 117 14.58 6.83 -9.93
N ILE A 118 14.05 7.44 -8.89
CA ILE A 118 14.36 7.06 -7.51
C ILE A 118 13.10 6.51 -6.83
N ALA A 119 13.29 5.63 -5.86
CA ALA A 119 12.21 5.07 -5.05
C ALA A 119 12.72 4.79 -3.64
N GLU A 120 11.80 4.78 -2.69
CA GLU A 120 11.99 4.21 -1.36
C GLU A 120 11.44 2.78 -1.31
N THR A 121 11.91 1.98 -0.34
CA THR A 121 11.26 0.70 -0.05
C THR A 121 11.57 0.23 1.38
N GLY A 122 10.60 -0.43 2.03
CA GLY A 122 10.76 -1.15 3.30
C GLY A 122 10.84 -2.65 3.03
N ALA A 123 9.71 -3.33 2.84
CA ALA A 123 9.66 -4.77 2.52
C ALA A 123 10.32 -5.15 1.17
N GLY A 124 10.76 -4.18 0.37
CA GLY A 124 11.40 -4.41 -0.91
C GLY A 124 10.44 -4.55 -2.10
N GLN A 125 9.15 -4.73 -1.89
CA GLN A 125 8.19 -4.97 -3.00
C GLN A 125 8.04 -3.76 -3.92
N HIS A 126 8.02 -2.54 -3.37
CA HIS A 126 7.98 -1.32 -4.17
C HIS A 126 9.29 -1.15 -4.97
N GLY A 127 10.44 -1.35 -4.33
CA GLY A 127 11.74 -1.31 -5.00
C GLY A 127 11.85 -2.32 -6.14
N VAL A 128 11.41 -3.56 -5.94
CA VAL A 128 11.36 -4.59 -6.99
C VAL A 128 10.45 -4.17 -8.13
N ALA A 129 9.26 -3.64 -7.85
CA ALA A 129 8.34 -3.17 -8.90
C ALA A 129 8.96 -2.02 -9.70
N THR A 130 9.58 -1.04 -9.01
CA THR A 130 10.25 0.11 -9.67
C THR A 130 11.43 -0.35 -10.53
N ALA A 131 12.31 -1.20 -9.98
CA ALA A 131 13.42 -1.78 -10.73
C ALA A 131 12.95 -2.55 -11.97
N THR A 132 11.87 -3.33 -11.84
CA THR A 132 11.27 -4.11 -12.92
C THR A 132 10.80 -3.20 -14.06
N VAL A 133 10.05 -2.15 -13.76
CA VAL A 133 9.52 -1.24 -14.78
C VAL A 133 10.63 -0.37 -15.37
N CYS A 134 11.61 0.07 -14.57
CA CYS A 134 12.78 0.79 -15.06
C CYS A 134 13.60 -0.08 -16.04
N ALA A 135 13.83 -1.36 -15.71
CA ALA A 135 14.51 -2.30 -16.61
C ALA A 135 13.76 -2.45 -17.93
N LYS A 136 12.42 -2.59 -17.88
CA LYS A 136 11.55 -2.69 -19.08
C LYS A 136 11.72 -1.48 -20.00
N PHE A 137 11.83 -0.27 -19.45
CA PHE A 137 11.91 0.97 -20.22
C PHE A 137 13.32 1.52 -20.40
N GLY A 138 14.35 0.84 -19.91
CA GLY A 138 15.74 1.27 -20.05
C GLY A 138 16.06 2.53 -19.23
N LEU A 139 15.41 2.75 -18.09
CA LEU A 139 15.61 3.91 -17.23
C LEU A 139 16.61 3.60 -16.09
N LYS A 140 17.42 4.59 -15.70
CA LYS A 140 18.27 4.47 -14.54
C LYS A 140 17.41 4.42 -13.27
N CYS A 141 17.67 3.44 -12.39
CA CYS A 141 16.90 3.22 -11.17
C CYS A 141 17.81 3.22 -9.94
N VAL A 142 17.45 4.01 -8.93
CA VAL A 142 18.10 4.03 -7.61
C VAL A 142 17.02 3.81 -6.54
N VAL A 143 17.23 2.83 -5.67
CA VAL A 143 16.28 2.47 -4.61
C VAL A 143 16.92 2.69 -3.26
N TYR A 144 16.34 3.58 -2.46
CA TYR A 144 16.72 3.80 -1.06
C TYR A 144 16.01 2.79 -0.18
N MET A 145 16.74 2.11 0.68
CA MET A 145 16.21 1.11 1.59
C MET A 145 16.93 1.19 2.93
N GLY A 146 16.18 1.17 4.02
CA GLY A 146 16.77 1.17 5.35
C GLY A 146 17.76 0.01 5.54
N ALA A 147 18.90 0.25 6.20
CA ALA A 147 19.93 -0.78 6.36
C ALA A 147 19.40 -2.02 7.10
N HIS A 148 18.54 -1.82 8.10
CA HIS A 148 17.85 -2.91 8.80
C HIS A 148 16.93 -3.71 7.85
N ASP A 149 16.20 -3.02 6.96
CA ASP A 149 15.33 -3.67 5.96
C ASP A 149 16.14 -4.42 4.89
N VAL A 150 17.32 -3.89 4.49
CA VAL A 150 18.22 -4.57 3.54
C VAL A 150 18.60 -5.95 4.04
N GLU A 151 18.88 -6.10 5.34
CA GLU A 151 19.25 -7.37 5.94
C GLU A 151 18.07 -8.34 5.99
N ARG A 152 16.93 -7.91 6.54
CA ARG A 152 15.75 -8.78 6.71
C ARG A 152 15.03 -9.12 5.41
N GLN A 153 15.24 -8.36 4.34
CA GLN A 153 14.60 -8.53 3.02
C GLN A 153 15.63 -8.80 1.89
N ALA A 154 16.73 -9.46 2.20
CA ALA A 154 17.82 -9.76 1.27
C ALA A 154 17.37 -10.38 -0.08
N PRO A 155 16.36 -11.26 -0.16
CA PRO A 155 15.88 -11.76 -1.45
C PRO A 155 15.37 -10.67 -2.38
N ASN A 156 14.66 -9.67 -1.87
CA ASN A 156 14.18 -8.55 -2.68
C ASN A 156 15.33 -7.60 -3.08
N VAL A 157 16.30 -7.39 -2.20
CA VAL A 157 17.53 -6.64 -2.54
C VAL A 157 18.26 -7.27 -3.71
N PHE A 158 18.41 -8.59 -3.69
CA PHE A 158 19.04 -9.32 -4.80
C PHE A 158 18.24 -9.20 -6.09
N ARG A 159 16.91 -9.30 -6.02
CA ARG A 159 16.03 -9.11 -7.20
C ARG A 159 16.19 -7.72 -7.80
N MET A 160 16.22 -6.65 -7.00
CA MET A 160 16.44 -5.28 -7.48
C MET A 160 17.79 -5.13 -8.20
N ARG A 161 18.85 -5.71 -7.64
CA ARG A 161 20.19 -5.69 -8.25
C ARG A 161 20.24 -6.48 -9.57
N LEU A 162 19.57 -7.64 -9.65
CA LEU A 162 19.45 -8.41 -10.90
C LEU A 162 18.72 -7.62 -11.99
N LEU A 163 17.77 -6.77 -11.62
CA LEU A 163 17.02 -5.89 -12.52
C LEU A 163 17.80 -4.62 -12.89
N GLY A 164 19.05 -4.49 -12.44
CA GLY A 164 19.93 -3.36 -12.77
C GLY A 164 19.74 -2.11 -11.92
N ALA A 165 18.95 -2.19 -10.84
CA ALA A 165 18.81 -1.06 -9.92
C ALA A 165 20.00 -0.98 -8.95
N GLU A 166 20.43 0.26 -8.65
CA GLU A 166 21.29 0.57 -7.53
C GLU A 166 20.46 0.56 -6.25
N VAL A 167 20.85 -0.24 -5.25
CA VAL A 167 20.22 -0.26 -3.93
C VAL A 167 21.15 0.44 -2.94
N VAL A 168 20.68 1.57 -2.39
CA VAL A 168 21.43 2.40 -1.44
C VAL A 168 20.93 2.13 -0.03
N PRO A 169 21.72 1.48 0.84
CA PRO A 169 21.37 1.28 2.23
C PRO A 169 21.39 2.61 2.99
N VAL A 170 20.31 2.91 3.72
CA VAL A 170 20.21 4.10 4.56
C VAL A 170 20.45 3.72 6.01
N THR A 171 21.52 4.27 6.59
CA THR A 171 21.97 3.96 7.96
C THR A 171 21.54 5.02 9.00
N SER A 172 20.95 6.13 8.55
CA SER A 172 20.41 7.17 9.45
C SER A 172 19.13 6.67 10.14
N GLY A 173 18.84 7.19 11.33
CA GLY A 173 17.69 6.79 12.13
C GLY A 173 17.76 5.33 12.57
N ARG A 174 16.67 4.61 12.47
CA ARG A 174 16.63 3.13 12.70
C ARG A 174 16.92 2.32 11.44
N GLY A 175 17.17 2.97 10.31
CA GLY A 175 17.41 2.29 9.05
C GLY A 175 16.16 1.55 8.53
N THR A 176 14.98 2.17 8.61
CA THR A 176 13.69 1.65 8.15
C THR A 176 13.10 2.46 7.00
N LEU A 177 11.88 2.13 6.58
CA LEU A 177 11.18 2.79 5.46
C LEU A 177 11.10 4.33 5.61
N LYS A 178 10.83 4.86 6.83
CA LYS A 178 10.78 6.32 7.06
C LYS A 178 12.10 6.99 6.69
N ASP A 179 13.22 6.38 7.07
CA ASP A 179 14.54 6.92 6.79
C ASP A 179 14.90 6.84 5.31
N ALA A 180 14.50 5.75 4.65
CA ALA A 180 14.61 5.59 3.19
C ALA A 180 13.84 6.69 2.45
N MET A 181 12.61 7.02 2.87
CA MET A 181 11.84 8.13 2.30
C MET A 181 12.52 9.48 2.50
N ASN A 182 13.09 9.73 3.68
CA ASN A 182 13.82 10.96 3.96
C ASN A 182 15.03 11.13 3.01
N GLU A 183 15.77 10.04 2.76
CA GLU A 183 16.94 10.08 1.88
C GLU A 183 16.55 10.24 0.42
N ALA A 184 15.49 9.55 -0.03
CA ALA A 184 14.93 9.72 -1.37
C ALA A 184 14.47 11.17 -1.61
N LEU A 185 13.85 11.82 -0.62
CA LEU A 185 13.46 13.23 -0.70
C LEU A 185 14.68 14.17 -0.80
N ARG A 186 15.79 13.89 -0.09
CA ARG A 186 17.03 14.69 -0.19
C ARG A 186 17.66 14.56 -1.57
N ASP A 187 17.73 13.33 -2.12
CA ASP A 187 18.19 13.10 -3.48
C ASP A 187 17.33 13.85 -4.49
N TRP A 188 16.00 13.77 -4.33
CA TRP A 188 15.06 14.43 -5.25
C TRP A 188 15.25 15.95 -5.30
N VAL A 189 15.37 16.59 -4.12
CA VAL A 189 15.66 18.02 -4.04
C VAL A 189 16.97 18.39 -4.75
N THR A 190 17.95 17.50 -4.69
CA THR A 190 19.27 17.74 -5.30
C THR A 190 19.27 17.56 -6.82
N ASN A 191 18.44 16.64 -7.34
CA ASN A 191 18.48 16.19 -8.73
C ASN A 191 17.14 16.40 -9.46
N VAL A 192 16.43 17.51 -9.18
CA VAL A 192 15.07 17.78 -9.71
C VAL A 192 14.96 17.79 -11.24
N ALA A 193 16.06 18.11 -11.94
CA ALA A 193 16.02 18.34 -13.39
C ALA A 193 15.73 17.06 -14.17
N ASP A 194 16.37 15.94 -13.84
CA ASP A 194 16.33 14.69 -14.58
C ASP A 194 15.68 13.53 -13.83
N THR A 195 15.39 13.72 -12.55
CA THR A 195 14.98 12.67 -11.63
C THR A 195 13.48 12.76 -11.31
N PHE A 196 12.81 11.60 -11.38
CA PHE A 196 11.45 11.39 -10.91
C PHE A 196 11.46 10.53 -9.65
N TYR A 197 10.75 10.96 -8.62
CA TYR A 197 10.54 10.17 -7.42
C TYR A 197 9.27 9.33 -7.59
N CYS A 198 9.43 8.01 -7.67
CA CYS A 198 8.34 7.04 -7.73
C CYS A 198 7.95 6.64 -6.31
N ILE A 199 6.88 7.23 -5.77
CA ILE A 199 6.40 6.96 -4.40
C ILE A 199 5.54 5.70 -4.36
N GLY A 200 5.84 4.81 -3.40
CA GLY A 200 5.25 3.47 -3.30
C GLY A 200 3.89 3.40 -2.63
N THR A 201 3.34 4.51 -2.13
CA THR A 201 2.08 4.52 -1.38
C THR A 201 1.26 5.79 -1.63
N VAL A 202 0.03 5.86 -1.10
CA VAL A 202 -0.89 7.03 -1.19
C VAL A 202 -0.49 8.15 -0.21
N ALA A 203 0.80 8.31 0.06
CA ALA A 203 1.38 9.39 0.86
C ALA A 203 2.19 10.34 -0.02
N GLY A 204 2.80 11.36 0.58
CA GLY A 204 3.57 12.34 -0.15
C GLY A 204 2.76 13.61 -0.47
N PRO A 205 3.42 14.64 -1.07
CA PRO A 205 2.73 15.85 -1.46
C PRO A 205 1.75 15.57 -2.60
N HIS A 206 0.66 16.36 -2.66
CA HIS A 206 -0.19 16.32 -3.85
C HIS A 206 0.64 16.58 -5.12
N PRO A 207 0.46 15.82 -6.26
CA PRO A 207 -0.68 14.95 -6.56
C PRO A 207 -0.50 13.47 -6.15
N TYR A 208 0.61 13.07 -5.52
CA TYR A 208 0.92 11.66 -5.27
C TYR A 208 -0.22 10.86 -4.63
N PRO A 209 -0.91 11.31 -3.55
CA PRO A 209 -1.97 10.49 -2.95
C PRO A 209 -3.09 10.15 -3.92
N ALA A 210 -3.56 11.13 -4.70
CA ALA A 210 -4.62 10.93 -5.69
C ALA A 210 -4.14 10.09 -6.87
N MET A 211 -2.95 10.37 -7.39
CA MET A 211 -2.35 9.68 -8.52
C MET A 211 -2.12 8.19 -8.22
N VAL A 212 -1.53 7.88 -7.08
CA VAL A 212 -1.31 6.48 -6.65
C VAL A 212 -2.63 5.76 -6.44
N ARG A 213 -3.63 6.41 -5.80
CA ARG A 213 -4.99 5.90 -5.67
C ARG A 213 -5.58 5.52 -7.03
N ASP A 214 -5.52 6.42 -7.99
CA ASP A 214 -6.18 6.21 -9.28
C ASP A 214 -5.55 5.04 -10.05
N PHE A 215 -4.21 4.90 -10.01
CA PHE A 215 -3.54 3.74 -10.60
C PHE A 215 -3.78 2.43 -9.84
N GLN A 216 -4.03 2.48 -8.54
CA GLN A 216 -4.39 1.30 -7.76
C GLN A 216 -5.88 0.96 -7.84
N SER A 217 -6.75 1.90 -8.24
CA SER A 217 -8.21 1.70 -8.26
C SER A 217 -8.69 0.58 -9.19
N VAL A 218 -7.84 0.12 -10.09
CA VAL A 218 -8.06 -1.09 -10.90
C VAL A 218 -8.42 -2.30 -10.03
N ILE A 219 -7.91 -2.40 -8.80
CA ILE A 219 -8.20 -3.47 -7.84
C ILE A 219 -9.70 -3.55 -7.56
N GLY A 220 -10.30 -2.47 -7.07
CA GLY A 220 -11.71 -2.43 -6.72
C GLY A 220 -12.64 -2.39 -7.95
N LYS A 221 -12.19 -1.75 -9.05
CA LYS A 221 -12.93 -1.79 -10.33
C LYS A 221 -13.11 -3.24 -10.83
N GLU A 222 -12.04 -4.04 -10.76
CA GLU A 222 -12.12 -5.47 -11.12
C GLU A 222 -13.02 -6.26 -10.15
N VAL A 223 -12.95 -6.00 -8.84
CA VAL A 223 -13.82 -6.65 -7.86
C VAL A 223 -15.29 -6.46 -8.20
N ARG A 224 -15.71 -5.26 -8.61
CA ARG A 224 -17.11 -4.96 -8.95
C ARG A 224 -17.67 -5.91 -10.02
N TRP A 225 -16.99 -6.02 -11.15
CA TRP A 225 -17.50 -6.87 -12.23
C TRP A 225 -17.22 -8.36 -12.02
N GLN A 226 -16.12 -8.72 -11.34
CA GLN A 226 -15.82 -10.12 -11.03
C GLN A 226 -16.81 -10.70 -10.03
N LEU A 227 -17.19 -9.93 -9.01
CA LEU A 227 -18.19 -10.36 -8.04
C LEU A 227 -19.59 -10.47 -8.69
N ALA A 228 -19.95 -9.48 -9.52
CA ALA A 228 -21.20 -9.53 -10.26
C ALA A 228 -21.29 -10.76 -11.20
N ALA A 229 -20.18 -11.18 -11.78
CA ALA A 229 -20.10 -12.38 -12.62
C ALA A 229 -20.23 -13.68 -11.79
N GLN A 230 -19.82 -13.70 -10.54
CA GLN A 230 -19.85 -14.91 -9.68
C GLN A 230 -21.12 -15.03 -8.82
N GLU A 231 -21.66 -13.91 -8.33
CA GLU A 231 -22.76 -13.88 -7.37
C GLU A 231 -24.05 -13.25 -7.94
N GLY A 232 -24.02 -12.79 -9.19
CA GLY A 232 -25.17 -12.20 -9.89
C GLY A 232 -25.05 -10.72 -10.18
N GLU A 233 -25.70 -10.29 -11.26
CA GLU A 233 -25.65 -8.91 -11.74
C GLU A 233 -26.04 -7.90 -10.64
N GLY A 234 -25.24 -6.85 -10.49
CA GLY A 234 -25.44 -5.80 -9.50
C GLY A 234 -25.01 -6.17 -8.07
N ARG A 235 -24.55 -7.41 -7.80
CA ARG A 235 -24.08 -7.78 -6.47
C ARG A 235 -22.77 -7.06 -6.14
N LEU A 236 -22.79 -6.33 -5.02
CA LEU A 236 -21.62 -5.70 -4.41
C LEU A 236 -21.14 -6.52 -3.20
N PRO A 237 -19.89 -6.38 -2.77
CA PRO A 237 -19.47 -6.89 -1.48
C PRO A 237 -20.25 -6.19 -0.36
N ASP A 238 -20.53 -6.88 0.72
CA ASP A 238 -21.08 -6.24 1.92
C ASP A 238 -19.97 -5.58 2.73
N THR A 239 -18.75 -6.17 2.69
CA THR A 239 -17.56 -5.63 3.36
C THR A 239 -16.34 -5.75 2.46
N VAL A 240 -15.53 -4.68 2.38
CA VAL A 240 -14.19 -4.70 1.77
C VAL A 240 -13.13 -4.46 2.84
N ILE A 241 -12.08 -5.29 2.86
CA ILE A 241 -11.04 -5.28 3.89
C ILE A 241 -9.65 -5.27 3.25
N ALA A 242 -8.74 -4.45 3.76
CA ALA A 242 -7.34 -4.47 3.35
C ALA A 242 -6.40 -4.03 4.48
N ALA A 243 -5.18 -4.58 4.47
CA ALA A 243 -4.12 -4.15 5.36
C ALA A 243 -3.59 -2.77 5.00
N ILE A 244 -3.17 -2.00 6.00
CA ILE A 244 -2.74 -0.61 5.84
C ILE A 244 -1.39 -0.38 6.50
N GLY A 245 -0.38 -0.07 5.65
CA GLY A 245 0.79 0.71 6.03
C GLY A 245 0.56 2.15 5.58
N GLY A 246 1.18 2.63 4.49
CA GLY A 246 0.78 3.88 3.85
C GLY A 246 -0.60 3.82 3.18
N GLY A 247 -1.12 2.63 2.84
CA GLY A 247 -2.51 2.38 2.48
C GLY A 247 -2.83 2.30 0.98
N SER A 248 -1.85 2.13 0.07
CA SER A 248 -2.13 2.15 -1.38
C SER A 248 -2.97 0.97 -1.87
N ASN A 249 -2.74 -0.25 -1.37
CA ASN A 249 -3.55 -1.41 -1.73
C ASN A 249 -4.99 -1.25 -1.24
N ALA A 250 -5.15 -0.74 -0.03
CA ALA A 250 -6.45 -0.49 0.57
C ALA A 250 -7.22 0.58 -0.20
N MET A 251 -6.59 1.71 -0.52
CA MET A 251 -7.23 2.76 -1.30
C MET A 251 -7.62 2.27 -2.70
N GLY A 252 -6.78 1.44 -3.32
CA GLY A 252 -7.09 0.81 -4.60
C GLY A 252 -8.35 -0.08 -4.56
N LEU A 253 -8.55 -0.82 -3.46
CA LEU A 253 -9.76 -1.60 -3.24
C LEU A 253 -10.94 -0.72 -2.86
N PHE A 254 -10.75 0.26 -1.95
CA PHE A 254 -11.83 1.03 -1.31
C PHE A 254 -12.43 2.08 -2.24
N TYR A 255 -11.59 2.78 -3.01
CA TYR A 255 -11.99 3.95 -3.79
C TYR A 255 -13.21 3.72 -4.69
N PRO A 256 -13.31 2.63 -5.47
CA PRO A 256 -14.49 2.35 -6.28
C PRO A 256 -15.77 2.10 -5.49
N PHE A 257 -15.71 1.91 -4.16
CA PHE A 257 -16.85 1.65 -3.28
C PHE A 257 -17.15 2.81 -2.33
N LEU A 258 -16.45 3.94 -2.42
CA LEU A 258 -16.62 5.02 -1.44
C LEU A 258 -18.04 5.60 -1.42
N ASP A 259 -18.73 5.67 -2.56
CA ASP A 259 -20.10 6.18 -2.65
C ASP A 259 -21.17 5.09 -2.46
N ASP A 260 -20.80 3.81 -2.42
CA ASP A 260 -21.70 2.69 -2.14
C ASP A 260 -21.89 2.57 -0.61
N LYS A 261 -22.87 3.28 -0.05
CA LYS A 261 -23.11 3.37 1.40
C LYS A 261 -23.45 2.03 2.06
N SER A 262 -23.89 1.04 1.28
CA SER A 262 -24.15 -0.32 1.75
C SER A 262 -22.90 -1.15 1.94
N VAL A 263 -21.75 -0.71 1.41
CA VAL A 263 -20.49 -1.42 1.52
C VAL A 263 -19.71 -0.92 2.73
N ASP A 264 -19.47 -1.80 3.68
CA ASP A 264 -18.60 -1.55 4.82
C ASP A 264 -17.14 -1.54 4.37
N ILE A 265 -16.36 -0.55 4.85
CA ILE A 265 -14.95 -0.38 4.48
C ILE A 265 -14.09 -0.47 5.73
N ILE A 266 -13.17 -1.45 5.76
CA ILE A 266 -12.32 -1.70 6.93
C ILE A 266 -10.85 -1.71 6.53
N GLY A 267 -10.09 -0.80 7.13
CA GLY A 267 -8.64 -0.80 7.08
C GLY A 267 -8.04 -1.50 8.31
N VAL A 268 -7.04 -2.34 8.09
CA VAL A 268 -6.38 -3.09 9.18
C VAL A 268 -4.94 -2.62 9.34
N GLU A 269 -4.66 -1.96 10.45
CA GLU A 269 -3.35 -1.44 10.83
C GLU A 269 -2.51 -2.49 11.59
N ALA A 270 -1.18 -2.32 11.56
CA ALA A 270 -0.28 -3.17 12.35
C ALA A 270 -0.29 -2.76 13.83
N GLY A 271 -0.88 -3.60 14.65
CA GLY A 271 -0.93 -3.45 16.11
C GLY A 271 0.34 -3.92 16.84
N GLY A 272 1.35 -4.45 16.10
CA GLY A 272 2.62 -4.87 16.68
C GLY A 272 2.46 -5.78 17.89
N HIS A 273 3.08 -5.40 19.01
CA HIS A 273 2.93 -6.10 20.30
C HIS A 273 1.70 -5.64 21.11
N GLY A 274 0.98 -4.61 20.64
CA GLY A 274 -0.19 -4.02 21.27
C GLY A 274 -0.20 -2.51 21.12
N VAL A 275 -1.40 -1.91 21.10
CA VAL A 275 -1.57 -0.47 20.82
C VAL A 275 -1.47 0.42 22.07
N ASP A 276 -1.30 -0.16 23.24
CA ASP A 276 -1.19 0.57 24.52
C ASP A 276 0.14 1.32 24.66
N ASP A 277 1.21 0.81 24.04
CA ASP A 277 2.52 1.47 23.95
C ASP A 277 2.75 1.99 22.53
N ARG A 278 2.92 3.31 22.41
CA ARG A 278 3.08 4.03 21.12
C ARG A 278 4.31 3.62 20.30
N MET A 279 5.28 2.96 20.91
CA MET A 279 6.51 2.48 20.25
C MET A 279 6.44 1.01 19.83
N GLU A 280 5.41 0.31 20.24
CA GLU A 280 5.24 -1.14 20.03
C GLU A 280 4.26 -1.47 18.89
N HIS A 281 3.78 -0.46 18.13
CA HIS A 281 2.86 -0.64 17.00
C HIS A 281 3.07 0.41 15.91
N CYS A 282 2.47 0.19 14.71
CA CYS A 282 2.43 1.14 13.59
C CYS A 282 0.99 1.59 13.22
N ALA A 283 0.04 1.49 14.16
CA ALA A 283 -1.35 1.87 13.98
C ALA A 283 -1.53 3.39 14.10
N SER A 284 -1.33 4.12 12.99
CA SER A 284 -1.30 5.59 12.97
C SER A 284 -2.67 6.24 13.19
N LEU A 285 -3.77 5.60 12.76
CA LEU A 285 -5.12 6.11 12.99
C LEU A 285 -5.61 5.78 14.40
N THR A 286 -5.23 4.61 14.94
CA THR A 286 -5.60 4.18 16.28
C THR A 286 -4.83 4.95 17.36
N GLY A 287 -3.52 5.10 17.23
CA GLY A 287 -2.65 5.67 18.29
C GLY A 287 -2.03 7.02 17.96
N GLY A 288 -2.21 7.52 16.74
CA GLY A 288 -1.58 8.76 16.27
C GLY A 288 -2.45 9.99 16.37
N ARG A 289 -1.91 11.11 15.90
CA ARG A 289 -2.61 12.40 15.80
C ARG A 289 -2.21 13.14 14.53
N PRO A 290 -3.03 14.14 14.06
CA PRO A 290 -2.71 14.89 12.85
C PRO A 290 -1.39 15.67 12.95
N GLY A 291 -0.56 15.55 11.92
CA GLY A 291 0.70 16.28 11.76
C GLY A 291 1.12 16.30 10.30
N VAL A 292 2.36 16.71 10.01
CA VAL A 292 2.92 16.74 8.65
C VAL A 292 4.09 15.76 8.57
N LEU A 293 4.04 14.85 7.60
CA LEU A 293 5.08 13.88 7.33
C LEU A 293 5.23 13.70 5.82
N HIS A 294 6.47 13.66 5.31
CA HIS A 294 6.80 13.39 3.90
C HIS A 294 5.98 14.21 2.89
N GLY A 295 5.73 15.49 3.20
CA GLY A 295 5.10 16.42 2.27
C GLY A 295 3.57 16.50 2.31
N ASN A 296 2.89 15.79 3.21
CA ASN A 296 1.44 15.88 3.38
C ASN A 296 1.03 15.94 4.86
N ARG A 297 -0.15 16.51 5.13
CA ARG A 297 -0.77 16.46 6.45
C ARG A 297 -1.62 15.20 6.56
N THR A 298 -1.39 14.42 7.62
CA THR A 298 -2.04 13.13 7.86
C THR A 298 -2.05 12.78 9.34
N TYR A 299 -2.66 11.65 9.74
CA TYR A 299 -2.41 11.04 11.04
C TYR A 299 -1.03 10.39 11.05
N LEU A 300 -0.31 10.56 12.15
CA LEU A 300 1.02 9.98 12.34
C LEU A 300 1.33 9.73 13.82
N LEU A 301 2.21 8.78 14.08
CA LEU A 301 2.73 8.50 15.41
C LEU A 301 3.75 9.57 15.77
N GLN A 302 3.49 10.31 16.84
CA GLN A 302 4.36 11.39 17.32
C GLN A 302 4.22 11.55 18.84
N ASP A 303 5.30 12.01 19.48
CA ASP A 303 5.30 12.38 20.89
C ASP A 303 4.64 13.74 21.13
N ASP A 304 4.64 14.19 22.38
CA ASP A 304 4.00 15.45 22.76
C ASP A 304 4.73 16.69 22.24
N ASP A 305 6.02 16.56 21.88
CA ASP A 305 6.83 17.60 21.26
C ASP A 305 6.73 17.59 19.72
N GLY A 306 5.96 16.65 19.17
CA GLY A 306 5.76 16.52 17.70
C GLY A 306 6.86 15.75 16.99
N GLN A 307 7.76 15.07 17.73
CA GLN A 307 8.76 14.21 17.13
C GLN A 307 8.10 12.91 16.65
N ILE A 308 8.51 12.43 15.48
CA ILE A 308 7.99 11.19 14.91
C ILE A 308 8.46 10.01 15.76
N LEU A 309 7.50 9.25 16.29
CA LEU A 309 7.78 7.99 16.93
C LEU A 309 7.95 6.91 15.86
N GLU A 310 8.95 6.07 16.06
CA GLU A 310 9.16 4.88 15.26
C GLU A 310 8.48 3.73 15.99
N GLY A 311 7.54 3.09 15.29
CA GLY A 311 6.78 1.97 15.82
C GLY A 311 7.46 0.64 15.60
N HIS A 312 6.69 -0.42 15.77
CA HIS A 312 7.09 -1.80 15.51
C HIS A 312 6.02 -2.53 14.70
N SER A 313 6.45 -3.33 13.73
CA SER A 313 5.64 -4.33 13.04
C SER A 313 6.53 -5.47 12.55
N ILE A 314 6.07 -6.72 12.71
CA ILE A 314 6.69 -7.89 12.09
C ILE A 314 6.71 -7.76 10.55
N SER A 315 5.74 -7.02 10.01
CA SER A 315 5.62 -6.75 8.57
C SER A 315 6.37 -5.48 8.20
N ALA A 316 7.49 -5.60 7.49
CA ALA A 316 8.27 -4.46 7.02
C ALA A 316 7.48 -3.51 6.09
N GLY A 317 6.44 -3.99 5.42
CA GLY A 317 5.57 -3.15 4.57
C GLY A 317 4.51 -2.36 5.34
N LEU A 318 4.28 -2.69 6.62
CA LEU A 318 3.39 -1.95 7.52
C LEU A 318 4.15 -1.13 8.56
N ASP A 319 5.48 -1.23 8.59
CA ASP A 319 6.36 -0.49 9.50
C ASP A 319 6.54 0.96 9.01
N TYR A 320 5.51 1.77 9.21
CA TYR A 320 5.48 3.17 8.79
C TYR A 320 4.64 4.00 9.77
N PRO A 321 5.17 5.09 10.33
CA PRO A 321 4.53 5.87 11.38
C PRO A 321 3.48 6.85 10.88
N GLY A 322 3.02 6.74 9.65
CA GLY A 322 2.02 7.61 9.02
C GLY A 322 1.08 6.84 8.11
N ILE A 323 0.17 7.55 7.48
CA ILE A 323 -0.83 6.97 6.57
C ILE A 323 -1.18 7.96 5.46
N GLY A 324 -1.81 7.49 4.39
CA GLY A 324 -2.32 8.34 3.32
C GLY A 324 -3.38 9.34 3.83
N PRO A 325 -3.36 10.59 3.34
CA PRO A 325 -4.27 11.63 3.84
C PRO A 325 -5.75 11.36 3.55
N GLU A 326 -6.06 10.64 2.48
CA GLU A 326 -7.43 10.24 2.16
C GLU A 326 -7.96 9.23 3.19
N HIS A 327 -7.15 8.28 3.67
CA HIS A 327 -7.50 7.40 4.79
C HIS A 327 -7.80 8.18 6.06
N SER A 328 -6.98 9.19 6.37
CA SER A 328 -7.22 10.08 7.53
C SER A 328 -8.56 10.80 7.44
N TRP A 329 -8.92 11.25 6.24
CA TRP A 329 -10.20 11.89 5.99
C TRP A 329 -11.38 10.92 6.06
N LEU A 330 -11.23 9.71 5.50
CA LEU A 330 -12.28 8.68 5.58
C LEU A 330 -12.53 8.22 7.02
N ASN A 331 -11.49 8.18 7.86
CA ASN A 331 -11.61 7.94 9.29
C ASN A 331 -12.40 9.06 10.00
N ASP A 332 -11.99 10.33 9.79
CA ASP A 332 -12.65 11.48 10.43
C ASP A 332 -14.10 11.66 10.02
N THR A 333 -14.46 11.28 8.80
CA THR A 333 -15.84 11.34 8.28
C THR A 333 -16.68 10.10 8.65
N GLY A 334 -16.06 9.05 9.19
CA GLY A 334 -16.71 7.80 9.51
C GLY A 334 -17.12 6.97 8.29
N ARG A 335 -16.56 7.26 7.09
CA ARG A 335 -16.84 6.46 5.90
C ARG A 335 -16.13 5.12 5.91
N ALA A 336 -14.95 5.05 6.48
CA ALA A 336 -14.22 3.82 6.71
C ALA A 336 -13.86 3.72 8.20
N ARG A 337 -13.83 2.50 8.71
CA ARG A 337 -13.33 2.23 10.06
C ARG A 337 -11.96 1.55 9.99
N TYR A 338 -11.16 1.78 11.01
CA TYR A 338 -9.81 1.25 11.08
C TYR A 338 -9.64 0.47 12.39
N VAL A 339 -8.97 -0.66 12.29
CA VAL A 339 -8.75 -1.58 13.39
C VAL A 339 -7.29 -2.03 13.39
N SER A 340 -6.79 -2.48 14.52
CA SER A 340 -5.42 -2.99 14.65
C SER A 340 -5.40 -4.49 14.91
N ILE A 341 -4.39 -5.16 14.35
CA ILE A 341 -4.10 -6.58 14.53
C ILE A 341 -2.65 -6.72 14.98
N THR A 342 -2.43 -7.53 16.00
CA THR A 342 -1.10 -7.81 16.54
C THR A 342 -0.28 -8.74 15.64
N ASP A 343 1.05 -8.74 15.83
CA ASP A 343 1.96 -9.64 15.12
C ASP A 343 1.63 -11.12 15.34
N ALA A 344 1.21 -11.50 16.56
CA ALA A 344 0.83 -12.86 16.89
C ALA A 344 -0.43 -13.31 16.11
N GLU A 345 -1.45 -12.46 16.05
CA GLU A 345 -2.68 -12.72 15.31
C GLU A 345 -2.41 -12.80 13.79
N ALA A 346 -1.53 -11.94 13.27
CA ALA A 346 -1.13 -11.97 11.87
C ALA A 346 -0.37 -13.27 11.50
N LEU A 347 0.52 -13.76 12.38
CA LEU A 347 1.22 -15.03 12.18
C LEU A 347 0.28 -16.24 12.22
N GLU A 348 -0.72 -16.23 13.09
CA GLU A 348 -1.75 -17.26 13.12
C GLU A 348 -2.56 -17.29 11.81
N ALA A 349 -3.02 -16.12 11.35
CA ALA A 349 -3.75 -16.00 10.09
C ALA A 349 -2.89 -16.38 8.87
N PHE A 350 -1.60 -16.06 8.89
CA PHE A 350 -0.65 -16.52 7.87
C PHE A 350 -0.65 -18.05 7.74
N GLN A 351 -0.53 -18.76 8.88
CA GLN A 351 -0.54 -20.21 8.91
C GLN A 351 -1.89 -20.79 8.48
N LEU A 352 -3.01 -20.18 8.90
CA LEU A 352 -4.35 -20.57 8.46
C LEU A 352 -4.52 -20.44 6.94
N SER A 353 -4.04 -19.38 6.32
CA SER A 353 -4.05 -19.22 4.86
C SER A 353 -3.32 -20.35 4.16
N CYS A 354 -2.13 -20.72 4.66
CA CYS A 354 -1.35 -21.82 4.12
C CYS A 354 -2.08 -23.16 4.25
N ALA A 355 -2.64 -23.44 5.42
CA ALA A 355 -3.28 -24.74 5.73
C ALA A 355 -4.64 -24.92 5.05
N LEU A 356 -5.42 -23.86 4.93
CA LEU A 356 -6.78 -23.92 4.40
C LEU A 356 -6.83 -23.77 2.89
N GLU A 357 -6.10 -22.83 2.31
CA GLU A 357 -6.21 -22.51 0.89
C GLU A 357 -4.93 -22.79 0.08
N GLY A 358 -3.84 -23.21 0.73
CA GLY A 358 -2.55 -23.41 0.07
C GLY A 358 -1.96 -22.11 -0.46
N ILE A 359 -2.34 -20.97 0.12
CA ILE A 359 -1.86 -19.64 -0.24
C ILE A 359 -0.90 -19.18 0.83
N ILE A 360 0.35 -18.91 0.45
CA ILE A 360 1.37 -18.31 1.33
C ILE A 360 1.28 -16.78 1.18
N PRO A 361 0.57 -16.06 2.07
CA PRO A 361 0.39 -14.62 1.95
C PRO A 361 1.66 -13.89 2.39
N ALA A 362 1.84 -12.63 2.00
CA ALA A 362 2.76 -11.76 2.70
C ALA A 362 2.23 -11.45 4.13
N LEU A 363 3.13 -11.00 5.02
CA LEU A 363 2.72 -10.61 6.38
C LEU A 363 1.73 -9.43 6.38
N GLU A 364 1.81 -8.55 5.37
CA GLU A 364 0.88 -7.45 5.21
C GLU A 364 -0.59 -7.93 5.11
N PRO A 365 -1.00 -8.73 4.10
CA PRO A 365 -2.39 -9.20 4.01
C PRO A 365 -2.75 -10.21 5.12
N ALA A 366 -1.79 -10.83 5.80
CA ALA A 366 -2.06 -11.69 6.94
C ALA A 366 -2.73 -10.92 8.10
N HIS A 367 -2.38 -9.62 8.31
CA HIS A 367 -3.08 -8.76 9.27
C HIS A 367 -4.57 -8.59 8.88
N ALA A 368 -4.85 -8.33 7.60
CA ALA A 368 -6.23 -8.22 7.14
C ALA A 368 -7.00 -9.53 7.31
N LEU A 369 -6.37 -10.67 7.01
CA LEU A 369 -6.98 -11.98 7.18
C LEU A 369 -7.28 -12.31 8.64
N ALA A 370 -6.41 -11.91 9.58
CA ALA A 370 -6.67 -12.07 11.01
C ALA A 370 -7.95 -11.34 11.45
N HIS A 371 -8.20 -10.15 10.89
CA HIS A 371 -9.46 -9.45 11.15
C HIS A 371 -10.66 -10.13 10.49
N VAL A 372 -10.51 -10.65 9.26
CA VAL A 372 -11.56 -11.47 8.62
C VAL A 372 -11.94 -12.66 9.51
N ALA A 373 -10.95 -13.39 10.05
CA ALA A 373 -11.18 -14.53 10.94
C ALA A 373 -11.96 -14.14 12.20
N LYS A 374 -11.77 -12.93 12.71
CA LYS A 374 -12.50 -12.44 13.91
C LYS A 374 -13.95 -12.11 13.62
N ILE A 375 -14.27 -11.55 12.45
CA ILE A 375 -15.62 -11.05 12.17
C ILE A 375 -16.50 -12.00 11.36
N ALA A 376 -15.92 -12.85 10.53
CA ALA A 376 -16.68 -13.73 9.64
C ALA A 376 -17.68 -14.65 10.38
N PRO A 377 -17.33 -15.27 11.54
CA PRO A 377 -18.25 -16.15 12.26
C PRO A 377 -19.57 -15.50 12.69
N ASP A 378 -19.54 -14.20 12.99
CA ASP A 378 -20.68 -13.46 13.53
C ASP A 378 -21.56 -12.83 12.44
N LEU A 379 -21.19 -12.96 11.17
CA LEU A 379 -21.89 -12.39 10.03
C LEU A 379 -22.83 -13.41 9.36
N PRO A 380 -23.91 -12.98 8.70
CA PRO A 380 -24.81 -13.89 7.97
C PRO A 380 -24.09 -14.69 6.87
N ALA A 381 -24.60 -15.88 6.56
CA ALA A 381 -24.00 -16.75 5.55
C ALA A 381 -24.07 -16.22 4.09
N ASP A 382 -24.91 -15.26 3.82
CA ASP A 382 -25.02 -14.54 2.54
C ASP A 382 -24.23 -13.22 2.51
N HIS A 383 -23.61 -12.84 3.62
CA HIS A 383 -22.72 -11.69 3.72
C HIS A 383 -21.41 -11.99 2.98
N ILE A 384 -20.97 -11.09 2.13
CA ILE A 384 -19.76 -11.24 1.31
C ILE A 384 -18.67 -10.31 1.81
N ILE A 385 -17.57 -10.89 2.28
CA ILE A 385 -16.33 -10.17 2.58
C ILE A 385 -15.38 -10.30 1.38
N VAL A 386 -14.90 -9.19 0.84
CA VAL A 386 -13.80 -9.17 -0.13
C VAL A 386 -12.55 -8.59 0.55
N MET A 387 -11.49 -9.39 0.62
CA MET A 387 -10.19 -8.98 1.17
C MET A 387 -9.14 -8.90 0.06
N ASN A 388 -8.29 -7.85 0.06
CA ASN A 388 -7.17 -7.77 -0.87
C ASN A 388 -5.98 -8.60 -0.38
N MET A 389 -5.66 -9.67 -1.10
CA MET A 389 -4.41 -10.44 -0.96
C MET A 389 -3.30 -9.70 -1.72
N CYS A 390 -2.73 -8.66 -1.10
CA CYS A 390 -1.95 -7.63 -1.77
C CYS A 390 -0.48 -7.99 -2.06
N GLY A 391 0.00 -9.12 -1.54
CA GLY A 391 1.37 -9.59 -1.76
C GLY A 391 1.56 -11.04 -1.32
N ARG A 392 2.52 -11.73 -1.97
CA ARG A 392 2.86 -13.12 -1.63
C ARG A 392 4.00 -13.20 -0.61
N GLY A 393 4.03 -14.31 0.14
CA GLY A 393 4.87 -14.48 1.32
C GLY A 393 6.29 -14.98 1.08
N ASP A 394 6.70 -15.24 -0.16
CA ASP A 394 8.06 -15.72 -0.46
C ASP A 394 9.17 -14.85 0.18
N LYS A 395 8.93 -13.54 0.30
CA LYS A 395 9.85 -12.61 0.92
C LYS A 395 9.92 -12.72 2.44
N ASP A 396 8.88 -13.28 3.08
CA ASP A 396 8.70 -13.32 4.53
C ASP A 396 9.03 -14.68 5.15
N ILE A 397 9.34 -15.68 4.32
CA ILE A 397 9.57 -17.07 4.76
C ILE A 397 10.61 -17.14 5.89
N TYR A 398 11.73 -16.42 5.78
CA TYR A 398 12.78 -16.43 6.82
C TYR A 398 12.30 -15.78 8.13
N THR A 399 11.53 -14.69 8.03
CA THR A 399 10.95 -14.03 9.21
C THR A 399 9.95 -14.94 9.90
N VAL A 400 9.03 -15.54 9.14
CA VAL A 400 8.02 -16.46 9.65
C VAL A 400 8.67 -17.71 10.24
N ALA A 401 9.62 -18.33 9.56
CA ALA A 401 10.36 -19.51 10.07
C ALA A 401 11.00 -19.24 11.43
N ARG A 402 11.66 -18.09 11.59
CA ARG A 402 12.29 -17.69 12.86
C ARG A 402 11.26 -17.59 13.99
N HIS A 403 10.11 -16.94 13.74
CA HIS A 403 9.05 -16.80 14.75
C HIS A 403 8.37 -18.13 15.09
N LEU A 404 8.34 -19.09 14.14
CA LEU A 404 7.82 -20.43 14.36
C LEU A 404 8.86 -21.39 14.94
N GLY A 405 10.09 -20.95 15.19
CA GLY A 405 11.18 -21.76 15.76
C GLY A 405 11.82 -22.74 14.78
N PHE A 406 11.66 -22.53 13.48
CA PHE A 406 12.34 -23.30 12.44
C PHE A 406 13.69 -22.66 12.11
N ASP A 407 14.75 -23.46 12.20
CA ASP A 407 16.09 -23.07 11.70
C ASP A 407 16.15 -23.30 10.18
N MET A 408 16.38 -22.22 9.44
CA MET A 408 16.61 -22.28 7.98
C MET A 408 18.06 -21.97 7.70
N GLU A 409 18.82 -22.97 7.21
CA GLU A 409 20.21 -22.77 6.79
C GLU A 409 20.31 -21.59 5.80
N GLY A 410 21.19 -20.65 6.07
CA GLY A 410 21.37 -19.43 5.26
C GLY A 410 20.39 -18.31 5.53
N ALA A 411 19.54 -18.41 6.56
CA ALA A 411 18.75 -17.29 7.02
C ALA A 411 19.68 -16.17 7.53
N PRO A 412 19.43 -14.88 7.18
CA PRO A 412 20.21 -13.78 7.75
C PRO A 412 20.11 -13.80 9.28
N GLU A 413 21.24 -13.80 9.98
CA GLU A 413 21.24 -13.63 11.42
C GLU A 413 20.71 -12.24 11.74
N GLY A 414 19.42 -12.16 12.15
CA GLY A 414 18.83 -10.95 12.72
C GLY A 414 19.24 -10.85 14.17
N ARG A 415 20.02 -9.84 14.52
CA ARG A 415 20.22 -9.38 15.89
C ARG A 415 19.12 -8.43 16.32
#